data_0489beb2bf5e6ff198f3f3d8ba5f3fcb
#
_entry.id   0489beb2bf5e6ff198f3f3d8ba5f3fcb
#
_cell.length_a   1.000
_cell.length_b   1.000
_cell.length_c   1.000
_cell.angle_alpha   90.00
_cell.angle_beta   90.00
_cell.angle_gamma   90.00
#
_symmetry.space_group_name_H-M   'P 1'
#
loop_
_entity.id
_entity.type
_entity.pdbx_description
1 polymer ?
#
loop_
_entity_poly.entity_id
_entity_poly.type
_entity_poly.pdbx_seq_one_letter_code
_entity_poly.pdbx_strand_id
1 'polypeptide(L)'
;MRSRAWLALILALTACSSDPPDSAKITLRNTVWNHVNVQIVITRSSDCDARGPEFISSQDFVLRIDQTKTIVAPNETSVCWRHDRFPNNPHPGEWSGWSRAIPFPGNDTTTDL
;
A
#
# COMPACT_ATOMS: atom_id res chain seq x y z
N MET A 1 -13.20 -32.46 32.54
CA MET A 1 -12.90 -32.05 32.32
C MET A 1 -12.72 -31.37 31.76
N ARG A 2 -12.81 -31.14 31.45
CA ARG A 2 -12.58 -30.57 31.25
C ARG A 2 -12.02 -29.86 30.63
N SER A 3 -12.12 -29.47 30.50
CA SER A 3 -11.21 -28.70 30.07
C SER A 3 -10.99 -28.64 28.76
N ARG A 4 -11.25 -29.37 28.17
CA ARG A 4 -10.86 -29.43 26.96
C ARG A 4 -11.32 -28.53 26.05
N ALA A 5 -12.27 -27.95 26.16
CA ALA A 5 -12.79 -27.04 25.21
C ALA A 5 -11.85 -25.97 24.90
N TRP A 6 -11.10 -25.64 25.82
CA TRP A 6 -10.25 -24.54 25.63
C TRP A 6 -9.24 -24.76 24.59
N LEU A 7 -9.08 -25.90 24.22
CA LEU A 7 -8.12 -26.11 23.22
C LEU A 7 -8.45 -25.44 21.98
N ALA A 8 -9.67 -25.51 21.65
CA ALA A 8 -10.06 -24.99 20.41
C ALA A 8 -9.75 -23.56 20.24
N LEU A 9 -9.91 -22.83 21.29
CA LEU A 9 -9.73 -21.47 21.15
C LEU A 9 -8.37 -21.10 20.79
N ILE A 10 -7.48 -21.83 21.20
CA ILE A 10 -6.14 -21.51 20.91
C ILE A 10 -5.91 -21.41 19.47
N LEU A 11 -6.56 -22.24 18.73
CA LEU A 11 -6.34 -22.25 17.33
C LEU A 11 -6.84 -21.04 16.68
N ALA A 12 -7.90 -20.54 17.18
CA ALA A 12 -8.47 -19.38 16.57
C ALA A 12 -7.51 -18.24 16.55
N LEU A 13 -6.61 -18.26 17.48
CA LEU A 13 -5.68 -17.18 17.55
C LEU A 13 -4.83 -17.11 16.34
N THR A 14 -4.41 -18.20 15.88
CA THR A 14 -3.49 -18.15 14.78
C THR A 14 -4.13 -17.63 13.54
N ALA A 15 -5.41 -17.77 13.45
CA ALA A 15 -6.08 -17.32 12.26
C ALA A 15 -6.16 -15.83 12.19
N CYS A 16 -5.92 -15.17 13.29
CA CYS A 16 -6.06 -13.74 13.32
C CYS A 16 -4.94 -12.97 12.67
N SER A 17 -3.91 -13.65 12.35
CA SER A 17 -2.79 -12.91 11.85
C SER A 17 -2.72 -12.95 10.38
N SER A 18 -2.04 -12.25 9.78
CA SER A 18 -1.48 -12.31 8.47
C SER A 18 -2.35 -11.86 7.34
N ASP A 19 -1.66 -11.37 6.39
CA ASP A 19 -2.19 -10.90 5.14
C ASP A 19 -2.68 -12.06 4.30
N PRO A 20 -3.54 -11.81 3.32
CA PRO A 20 -3.97 -12.87 2.41
C PRO A 20 -2.76 -13.54 1.77
N PRO A 21 -2.80 -14.85 1.57
CA PRO A 21 -1.65 -15.56 1.01
C PRO A 21 -1.31 -15.18 -0.42
N ASP A 22 -2.24 -14.53 -1.12
CA ASP A 22 -2.01 -14.09 -2.48
C ASP A 22 -1.81 -12.59 -2.56
N SER A 23 -1.24 -12.00 -1.52
CA SER A 23 -0.93 -10.59 -1.49
C SER A 23 0.57 -10.35 -1.43
N ALA A 24 0.97 -9.13 -1.71
CA ALA A 24 2.36 -8.69 -1.58
C ALA A 24 2.39 -7.31 -0.94
N LYS A 25 3.52 -6.97 -0.35
CA LYS A 25 3.69 -5.67 0.30
C LYS A 25 4.58 -4.78 -0.53
N ILE A 26 4.17 -3.54 -0.66
CA ILE A 26 5.00 -2.51 -1.28
C ILE A 26 5.23 -1.44 -0.24
N THR A 27 6.48 -1.14 0.04
CA THR A 27 6.86 -0.13 1.02
C THR A 27 7.45 1.08 0.29
N LEU A 28 6.86 2.23 0.53
CA LEU A 28 7.34 3.50 -0.03
C LEU A 28 8.10 4.24 1.06
N ARG A 29 9.21 4.84 0.71
CA ARG A 29 10.04 5.59 1.65
C ARG A 29 10.36 6.96 1.10
N ASN A 30 10.25 7.98 1.97
CA ASN A 30 10.67 9.34 1.63
C ASN A 30 12.07 9.58 2.18
N THR A 31 13.05 9.71 1.29
CA THR A 31 14.43 9.95 1.68
C THR A 31 14.91 11.34 1.30
N VAL A 32 14.07 12.16 0.70
CA VAL A 32 14.49 13.41 0.08
C VAL A 32 13.89 14.65 0.74
N TRP A 33 12.59 14.62 1.00
CA TRP A 33 11.88 15.81 1.43
C TRP A 33 11.56 15.78 2.92
N ASN A 34 11.54 16.97 3.53
CA ASN A 34 11.18 17.10 4.92
C ASN A 34 9.79 16.48 5.17
N HIS A 35 8.86 16.73 4.26
CA HIS A 35 7.57 16.03 4.21
C HIS A 35 7.06 16.08 2.78
N VAL A 36 6.24 15.12 2.43
CA VAL A 36 5.68 15.02 1.08
C VAL A 36 4.31 14.37 1.15
N ASN A 37 3.36 14.92 0.39
CA ASN A 37 2.05 14.29 0.25
C ASN A 37 2.15 13.20 -0.80
N VAL A 38 1.56 12.06 -0.52
CA VAL A 38 1.59 10.89 -1.39
C VAL A 38 0.17 10.42 -1.61
N GLN A 39 -0.13 10.03 -2.83
CA GLN A 39 -1.40 9.40 -3.17
C GLN A 39 -1.12 8.01 -3.73
N ILE A 40 -1.86 7.02 -3.22
CA ILE A 40 -1.75 5.65 -3.69
C ILE A 40 -3.09 5.21 -4.22
N VAL A 41 -3.06 4.51 -5.35
CA VAL A 41 -4.25 3.90 -5.96
C VAL A 41 -3.95 2.42 -6.19
N ILE A 42 -4.88 1.57 -5.82
CA ILE A 42 -4.82 0.14 -6.14
C ILE A 42 -5.96 -0.13 -7.12
N THR A 43 -5.61 -0.70 -8.25
CA THR A 43 -6.60 -0.95 -9.32
C THR A 43 -6.22 -2.22 -10.09
N ARG A 44 -7.20 -2.84 -10.72
CA ARG A 44 -6.95 -3.94 -11.63
C ARG A 44 -6.69 -3.45 -13.05
N SER A 45 -6.88 -2.17 -13.29
CA SER A 45 -6.57 -1.56 -14.58
C SER A 45 -5.09 -1.24 -14.70
N SER A 46 -4.60 -1.16 -15.92
CA SER A 46 -3.27 -0.63 -16.16
C SER A 46 -3.26 0.91 -16.13
N ASP A 47 -4.41 1.51 -16.08
CA ASP A 47 -4.56 2.96 -16.03
C ASP A 47 -4.77 3.39 -14.58
N CYS A 48 -3.80 4.10 -14.02
CA CYS A 48 -3.84 4.54 -12.64
C CYS A 48 -4.94 5.58 -12.38
N ASP A 49 -5.43 6.23 -13.41
CA ASP A 49 -6.51 7.20 -13.29
C ASP A 49 -7.91 6.60 -13.47
N ALA A 50 -7.99 5.34 -13.83
CA ALA A 50 -9.28 4.70 -14.05
C ALA A 50 -10.07 4.60 -12.75
N ARG A 51 -11.35 4.90 -12.81
CA ARG A 51 -12.24 4.86 -11.65
C ARG A 51 -13.46 3.98 -11.87
N GLY A 52 -13.42 3.13 -12.83
CA GLY A 52 -14.52 2.20 -13.11
C GLY A 52 -14.52 0.99 -12.19
N PRO A 53 -15.14 -0.10 -12.62
CA PRO A 53 -15.25 -1.30 -11.79
C PRO A 53 -13.92 -1.95 -11.45
N GLU A 54 -12.85 -1.59 -12.12
CA GLU A 54 -11.53 -2.13 -11.82
C GLU A 54 -10.82 -1.42 -10.68
N PHE A 55 -11.31 -0.24 -10.30
CA PHE A 55 -10.75 0.52 -9.19
C PHE A 55 -11.02 -0.18 -7.87
N ILE A 56 -10.00 -0.30 -7.02
CA ILE A 56 -10.14 -0.96 -5.73
C ILE A 56 -10.13 0.06 -4.59
N SER A 57 -9.09 0.86 -4.50
CA SER A 57 -8.96 1.80 -3.39
C SER A 57 -8.00 2.94 -3.71
N SER A 58 -8.13 4.00 -2.94
CA SER A 58 -7.23 5.14 -3.01
C SER A 58 -7.00 5.65 -1.59
N GLN A 59 -5.80 6.10 -1.30
CA GLN A 59 -5.53 6.75 -0.03
C GLN A 59 -4.45 7.82 -0.20
N ASP A 60 -4.60 8.88 0.58
CA ASP A 60 -3.67 9.98 0.60
C ASP A 60 -3.05 10.07 1.99
N PHE A 61 -1.77 10.36 2.06
CA PHE A 61 -1.09 10.50 3.34
C PHE A 61 0.17 11.36 3.18
N VAL A 62 0.77 11.72 4.31
CA VAL A 62 1.99 12.51 4.34
C VAL A 62 3.11 11.63 4.88
N LEU A 63 4.26 11.65 4.22
CA LEU A 63 5.47 11.02 4.72
C LEU A 63 6.50 12.08 5.06
N ARG A 64 7.02 12.01 6.28
CA ARG A 64 8.16 12.83 6.69
C ARG A 64 9.44 12.17 6.21
N ILE A 65 10.54 12.89 6.32
CA ILE A 65 11.84 12.36 5.93
C ILE A 65 12.11 11.04 6.66
N ASP A 66 12.59 10.07 5.90
CA ASP A 66 12.90 8.71 6.38
C ASP A 66 11.71 7.88 6.89
N GLN A 67 10.51 8.36 6.76
CA GLN A 67 9.33 7.57 7.05
C GLN A 67 8.97 6.64 5.90
N THR A 68 8.32 5.55 6.25
CA THR A 68 7.84 4.57 5.27
C THR A 68 6.35 4.37 5.39
N LYS A 69 5.75 3.92 4.31
CA LYS A 69 4.36 3.48 4.28
C LYS A 69 4.30 2.15 3.55
N THR A 70 3.78 1.13 4.23
CA THR A 70 3.63 -0.20 3.64
C THR A 70 2.20 -0.40 3.18
N ILE A 71 2.05 -0.85 1.96
CA ILE A 71 0.75 -1.13 1.35
C ILE A 71 0.68 -2.63 1.09
N VAL A 72 -0.42 -3.25 1.49
CA VAL A 72 -0.70 -4.66 1.17
C VAL A 72 -1.63 -4.65 -0.01
N ALA A 73 -1.21 -5.27 -1.09
CA ALA A 73 -1.99 -5.28 -2.32
C ALA A 73 -2.35 -6.71 -2.73
N PRO A 74 -3.58 -6.92 -3.21
CA PRO A 74 -3.98 -8.23 -3.69
C PRO A 74 -3.21 -8.60 -4.95
N ASN A 75 -3.18 -9.89 -5.25
CA ASN A 75 -2.60 -10.38 -6.47
C ASN A 75 -3.31 -9.82 -7.69
N GLU A 76 -2.60 -9.73 -8.79
CA GLU A 76 -3.15 -9.28 -10.07
C GLU A 76 -3.70 -7.86 -10.05
N THR A 77 -3.07 -6.99 -9.28
CA THR A 77 -3.43 -5.58 -9.24
C THR A 77 -2.24 -4.74 -9.62
N SER A 78 -2.52 -3.48 -9.96
CA SER A 78 -1.49 -2.45 -10.09
C SER A 78 -1.54 -1.59 -8.84
N VAL A 79 -0.39 -1.32 -8.28
CA VAL A 79 -0.25 -0.33 -7.21
C VAL A 79 0.38 0.89 -7.84
N CYS A 80 -0.32 2.01 -7.80
CA CYS A 80 0.13 3.27 -8.39
C CYS A 80 0.39 4.26 -7.27
N TRP A 81 1.43 5.04 -7.40
CA TRP A 81 1.66 6.12 -6.44
C TRP A 81 2.23 7.34 -7.14
N ARG A 82 1.97 8.48 -6.52
CA ARG A 82 2.51 9.76 -6.96
C ARG A 82 2.66 10.67 -5.75
N HIS A 83 3.43 11.72 -5.89
CA HIS A 83 3.68 12.63 -4.79
C HIS A 83 3.57 14.08 -5.26
N ASP A 84 3.58 15.01 -4.30
CA ASP A 84 3.60 16.42 -4.62
C ASP A 84 4.73 16.71 -5.60
N ARG A 85 4.43 17.46 -6.63
CA ARG A 85 5.43 17.87 -7.60
C ARG A 85 6.44 18.83 -6.99
N PHE A 86 5.97 19.67 -6.07
CA PHE A 86 6.81 20.63 -5.39
C PHE A 86 6.61 20.55 -3.88
N PRO A 87 7.20 19.56 -3.20
CA PRO A 87 6.94 19.37 -1.77
C PRO A 87 7.29 20.55 -0.89
N ASN A 88 8.33 21.31 -1.25
CA ASN A 88 8.76 22.46 -0.47
C ASN A 88 7.94 23.72 -0.74
N ASN A 89 7.13 23.71 -1.76
CA ASN A 89 6.26 24.81 -2.13
C ASN A 89 4.99 24.20 -2.72
N PRO A 90 4.17 23.58 -1.89
CA PRO A 90 3.07 22.75 -2.39
C PRO A 90 2.02 23.57 -3.14
N HIS A 91 1.61 23.01 -4.27
CA HIS A 91 0.54 23.53 -5.06
C HIS A 91 -0.51 22.40 -5.10
N PRO A 92 -1.62 22.55 -4.37
CA PRO A 92 -2.64 21.50 -4.32
C PRO A 92 -3.08 21.08 -5.71
N GLY A 93 -3.10 19.79 -5.93
CA GLY A 93 -3.49 19.24 -7.22
C GLY A 93 -2.37 19.08 -8.21
N GLU A 94 -1.17 19.54 -7.90
CA GLU A 94 -0.03 19.33 -8.77
C GLU A 94 0.76 18.12 -8.32
N TRP A 95 0.57 17.03 -9.01
CA TRP A 95 1.18 15.75 -8.70
C TRP A 95 2.29 15.41 -9.69
N SER A 96 3.25 14.62 -9.23
CA SER A 96 4.21 13.99 -10.12
C SER A 96 3.49 13.00 -11.03
N GLY A 97 4.19 12.47 -12.02
CA GLY A 97 3.65 11.37 -12.79
C GLY A 97 3.45 10.13 -11.92
N TRP A 98 2.60 9.24 -12.37
CA TRP A 98 2.39 7.98 -11.67
C TRP A 98 3.58 7.05 -11.80
N SER A 99 3.95 6.43 -10.69
CA SER A 99 4.80 5.24 -10.67
C SER A 99 3.88 4.04 -10.43
N ARG A 100 4.25 2.90 -10.95
CA ARG A 100 3.40 1.71 -10.88
C ARG A 100 4.23 0.46 -10.65
N ALA A 101 3.72 -0.43 -9.84
CA ALA A 101 4.27 -1.75 -9.65
C ALA A 101 3.14 -2.78 -9.66
N ILE A 102 3.45 -3.97 -10.13
CA ILE A 102 2.52 -5.10 -10.09
C ILE A 102 3.09 -6.07 -9.07
N PRO A 103 2.45 -6.19 -7.90
CA PRO A 103 2.96 -7.07 -6.87
C PRO A 103 2.74 -8.53 -7.20
N PHE A 104 3.68 -9.36 -6.76
CA PHE A 104 3.55 -10.81 -6.85
C PHE A 104 3.51 -11.40 -5.45
N PRO A 105 2.72 -12.43 -5.21
CA PRO A 105 2.63 -13.03 -3.90
C PRO A 105 3.99 -13.41 -3.33
N GLY A 106 4.24 -13.04 -2.09
CA GLY A 106 5.49 -13.35 -1.43
C GLY A 106 6.68 -12.53 -1.86
N ASN A 107 6.49 -11.56 -2.74
CA ASN A 107 7.59 -10.74 -3.25
C ASN A 107 7.42 -9.31 -2.78
N ASP A 108 7.87 -9.04 -1.57
CA ASP A 108 7.77 -7.72 -0.98
C ASP A 108 8.83 -6.80 -1.57
N THR A 109 8.44 -5.56 -1.81
CA THR A 109 9.31 -4.58 -2.48
C THR A 109 9.36 -3.30 -1.68
N THR A 110 10.55 -2.70 -1.59
CA THR A 110 10.73 -1.37 -1.00
C THR A 110 11.26 -0.45 -2.08
N THR A 111 10.68 0.74 -2.18
CA THR A 111 11.13 1.71 -3.16
C THR A 111 11.13 3.11 -2.56
N ASP A 112 12.05 3.92 -3.04
CA ASP A 112 12.15 5.32 -2.62
C ASP A 112 11.31 6.20 -3.54
N LEU A 113 10.74 7.23 -2.96
CA LEU A 113 9.99 8.22 -3.73
C LEU A 113 10.92 9.11 -4.55
#